data_b1598a319f4ddce0460844f1303c1e6f
#
_entry.id   b1598a319f4ddce0460844f1303c1e6f
#
_cell.length_a   1.000
_cell.length_b   1.000
_cell.length_c   1.000
_cell.angle_alpha   90.00
_cell.angle_beta   90.00
_cell.angle_gamma   90.00
#
_symmetry.space_group_name_H-M   'P 1'
#
loop_
_entity.id
_entity.type
_entity.pdbx_description
1 polymer ?
#
loop_
_entity_poly.entity_id
_entity_poly.type
_entity_poly.pdbx_seq_one_letter_code
_entity_poly.pdbx_strand_id
1 'polypeptide(L)'
;MQNLKIFFSNNYLAIILFFFSVFICHFTGNRGVFPIDSFSHFDNAFRILKGDHPFKDYWVVSGPFIDYLQSLIFLIFGINWQTYILSASLLNGILSLIIYSLFNNFGLHSRYSFFYAACFSILAYPSSGTPFVDHHSTFLSILTLNIFIWSMIRDKAYQWFLIPILMVFAFLSKQVP
;
A
#
# COMPACT_ATOMS: atom_id res chain seq x y z
N MET A 1 6.53 29.20 10.18
CA MET A 1 6.01 28.43 11.33
C MET A 1 4.47 28.46 11.42
N GLN A 2 3.80 29.56 11.12
CA GLN A 2 2.33 29.68 11.21
C GLN A 2 1.59 28.76 10.22
N ASN A 3 2.07 28.64 8.97
CA ASN A 3 1.49 27.76 7.95
C ASN A 3 1.59 26.27 8.32
N LEU A 4 2.66 25.85 8.99
CA LEU A 4 2.81 24.49 9.49
C LEU A 4 1.79 24.18 10.61
N LYS A 5 1.57 25.11 11.55
CA LYS A 5 0.57 24.92 12.62
C LYS A 5 -0.84 24.78 12.04
N ILE A 6 -1.18 25.57 11.04
CA ILE A 6 -2.49 25.51 10.36
C ILE A 6 -2.64 24.18 9.61
N PHE A 7 -1.58 23.73 8.92
CA PHE A 7 -1.61 22.44 8.23
C PHE A 7 -1.84 21.27 9.20
N PHE A 8 -1.12 21.22 10.32
CA PHE A 8 -1.29 20.18 11.34
C PHE A 8 -2.65 20.25 12.02
N SER A 9 -3.15 21.46 12.31
CA SER A 9 -4.47 21.65 12.91
C SER A 9 -5.60 21.15 12.02
N ASN A 10 -5.49 21.31 10.69
CA ASN A 10 -6.54 20.90 9.77
C ASN A 10 -6.46 19.41 9.36
N ASN A 11 -5.28 18.77 9.53
CA ASN A 11 -5.04 17.40 9.08
C ASN A 11 -4.68 16.43 10.22
N TYR A 12 -4.90 16.80 11.49
CA TYR A 12 -4.46 15.98 12.62
C TYR A 12 -5.04 14.55 12.60
N LEU A 13 -6.29 14.37 12.17
CA LEU A 13 -6.91 13.04 12.06
C LEU A 13 -6.18 12.17 11.02
N ALA A 14 -5.81 12.74 9.88
CA ALA A 14 -5.06 12.01 8.86
C ALA A 14 -3.67 11.61 9.37
N ILE A 15 -3.00 12.49 10.10
CA ILE A 15 -1.67 12.23 10.69
C ILE A 15 -1.76 11.11 11.73
N ILE A 16 -2.71 11.19 12.66
CA ILE A 16 -2.94 10.16 13.67
C ILE A 16 -3.25 8.82 12.99
N LEU A 17 -4.13 8.82 11.98
CA LEU A 17 -4.49 7.62 11.23
C LEU A 17 -3.28 6.97 10.57
N PHE A 18 -2.43 7.76 9.92
CA PHE A 18 -1.24 7.25 9.26
C PHE A 18 -0.32 6.52 10.24
N PHE A 19 0.06 7.19 11.34
CA PHE A 19 0.95 6.59 12.34
C PHE A 19 0.32 5.40 13.06
N PHE A 20 -0.98 5.45 13.36
CA PHE A 20 -1.71 4.31 13.91
C PHE A 20 -1.66 3.11 12.96
N SER A 21 -1.92 3.32 11.67
CA SER A 21 -1.94 2.26 10.67
C SER A 21 -0.55 1.66 10.43
N VAL A 22 0.49 2.50 10.40
CA VAL A 22 1.89 2.04 10.32
C VAL A 22 2.24 1.22 11.56
N PHE A 23 1.91 1.72 12.74
CA PHE A 23 2.23 1.06 14.01
C PHE A 23 1.58 -0.31 14.12
N ILE A 24 0.27 -0.43 13.85
CA ILE A 24 -0.44 -1.70 14.00
C ILE A 24 0.08 -2.76 13.03
N CYS A 25 0.37 -2.39 11.78
CA CYS A 25 0.94 -3.30 10.79
C CYS A 25 2.37 -3.72 11.16
N HIS A 26 3.20 -2.77 11.57
CA HIS A 26 4.58 -3.06 12.01
C HIS A 26 4.61 -3.96 13.25
N PHE A 27 3.72 -3.72 14.21
CA PHE A 27 3.60 -4.52 15.42
C PHE A 27 3.20 -5.96 15.11
N THR A 28 2.22 -6.17 14.23
CA THR A 28 1.76 -7.52 13.86
C THR A 28 2.81 -8.24 13.01
N GLY A 29 3.48 -7.57 12.08
CA GLY A 29 4.54 -8.14 11.25
C GLY A 29 5.76 -8.64 12.04
N ASN A 30 5.98 -8.11 13.26
CA ASN A 30 7.01 -8.61 14.17
C ASN A 30 6.54 -9.78 15.06
N ARG A 31 5.25 -10.16 15.01
CA ARG A 31 4.69 -11.19 15.88
C ARG A 31 4.40 -12.52 15.20
N GLY A 32 4.28 -12.52 13.90
CA GLY A 32 3.99 -13.73 13.16
C GLY A 32 4.27 -13.57 11.68
N VAL A 33 4.40 -14.70 11.00
CA VAL A 33 4.65 -14.77 9.55
C VAL A 33 3.75 -15.83 8.95
N PHE A 34 3.26 -15.59 7.74
CA PHE A 34 2.77 -16.64 6.85
C PHE A 34 3.97 -17.28 6.17
N PRO A 35 4.39 -18.51 6.54
CA PRO A 35 5.73 -19.01 6.20
C PRO A 35 6.02 -19.01 4.71
N ILE A 36 5.10 -19.51 3.90
CA ILE A 36 5.31 -19.66 2.45
C ILE A 36 5.17 -18.31 1.74
N ASP A 37 4.04 -17.64 1.92
CA ASP A 37 3.70 -16.44 1.16
C ASP A 37 4.59 -15.24 1.54
N SER A 38 4.88 -15.08 2.83
CA SER A 38 5.75 -14.00 3.29
C SER A 38 7.17 -14.12 2.78
N PHE A 39 7.74 -15.33 2.75
CA PHE A 39 9.11 -15.52 2.29
C PHE A 39 9.24 -15.57 0.77
N SER A 40 8.20 -15.89 0.03
CA SER A 40 8.21 -15.91 -1.42
C SER A 40 8.62 -14.55 -2.00
N HIS A 41 7.96 -13.47 -1.59
CA HIS A 41 8.26 -12.13 -2.08
C HIS A 41 9.59 -11.58 -1.55
N PHE A 42 10.01 -12.00 -0.35
CA PHE A 42 11.32 -11.66 0.18
C PHE A 42 12.45 -12.29 -0.67
N ASP A 43 12.34 -13.60 -0.96
CA ASP A 43 13.32 -14.34 -1.77
C ASP A 43 13.34 -13.83 -3.21
N ASN A 44 12.18 -13.63 -3.82
CA ASN A 44 12.07 -13.12 -5.17
C ASN A 44 12.73 -11.73 -5.32
N ALA A 45 12.47 -10.83 -4.37
CA ALA A 45 13.10 -9.51 -4.36
C ALA A 45 14.63 -9.59 -4.20
N PHE A 46 15.12 -10.51 -3.37
CA PHE A 46 16.55 -10.78 -3.24
C PHE A 46 17.15 -11.32 -4.54
N ARG A 47 16.49 -12.28 -5.21
CA ARG A 47 16.93 -12.83 -6.50
C ARG A 47 17.04 -11.76 -7.58
N ILE A 48 16.06 -10.85 -7.67
CA ILE A 48 16.11 -9.72 -8.61
C ILE A 48 17.36 -8.87 -8.39
N LEU A 49 17.75 -8.60 -7.13
CA LEU A 49 18.98 -7.88 -6.82
C LEU A 49 20.26 -8.64 -7.19
N LYS A 50 20.17 -9.96 -7.32
CA LYS A 50 21.28 -10.81 -7.80
C LYS A 50 21.33 -10.93 -9.33
N GLY A 51 20.36 -10.38 -10.04
CA GLY A 51 20.28 -10.38 -11.50
C GLY A 51 19.37 -11.45 -12.08
N ASP A 52 18.65 -12.22 -11.25
CA ASP A 52 17.63 -13.15 -11.72
C ASP A 52 16.37 -12.42 -12.15
N HIS A 53 15.66 -12.93 -13.14
CA HIS A 53 14.44 -12.34 -13.66
C HIS A 53 13.23 -13.27 -13.46
N PRO A 54 12.09 -12.74 -12.96
CA PRO A 54 10.84 -13.50 -12.87
C PRO A 54 10.45 -14.11 -14.22
N PHE A 55 9.89 -15.31 -14.19
CA PHE A 55 9.45 -16.12 -15.34
C PHE A 55 10.57 -16.63 -16.26
N LYS A 56 11.78 -16.08 -16.19
CA LYS A 56 12.95 -16.54 -16.94
C LYS A 56 13.82 -17.46 -16.12
N ASP A 57 14.21 -17.02 -14.93
CA ASP A 57 15.19 -17.70 -14.08
C ASP A 57 14.52 -18.42 -12.89
N TYR A 58 13.28 -18.03 -12.56
CA TYR A 58 12.46 -18.69 -11.55
C TYR A 58 10.96 -18.47 -11.81
N TRP A 59 10.15 -19.39 -11.28
CA TRP A 59 8.70 -19.34 -11.43
C TRP A 59 8.08 -18.39 -10.40
N VAL A 60 7.10 -17.58 -10.84
CA VAL A 60 6.29 -16.71 -10.00
C VAL A 60 4.82 -17.04 -10.21
N VAL A 61 4.09 -17.26 -9.11
CA VAL A 61 2.66 -17.62 -9.15
C VAL A 61 1.77 -16.40 -9.42
N SER A 62 2.23 -15.22 -9.05
CA SER A 62 1.53 -13.94 -9.19
C SER A 62 2.26 -13.01 -10.16
N GLY A 63 1.76 -11.79 -10.33
CA GLY A 63 2.47 -10.79 -11.13
C GLY A 63 3.78 -10.33 -10.47
N PRO A 64 4.77 -9.91 -11.24
CA PRO A 64 6.12 -9.61 -10.76
C PRO A 64 6.25 -8.22 -10.13
N PHE A 65 5.21 -7.41 -10.14
CA PHE A 65 5.29 -6.00 -9.73
C PHE A 65 5.77 -5.83 -8.28
N ILE A 66 5.24 -6.64 -7.37
CA ILE A 66 5.61 -6.57 -5.95
C ILE A 66 7.06 -6.93 -5.73
N ASP A 67 7.56 -7.95 -6.42
CA ASP A 67 8.92 -8.42 -6.30
C ASP A 67 9.92 -7.33 -6.76
N TYR A 68 9.63 -6.66 -7.87
CA TYR A 68 10.43 -5.52 -8.34
C TYR A 68 10.33 -4.31 -7.40
N LEU A 69 9.14 -3.99 -6.90
CA LEU A 69 8.95 -2.90 -5.93
C LEU A 69 9.74 -3.18 -4.66
N GLN A 70 9.65 -4.40 -4.13
CA GLN A 70 10.37 -4.79 -2.93
C GLN A 70 11.89 -4.85 -3.15
N SER A 71 12.35 -5.26 -4.33
CA SER A 71 13.78 -5.22 -4.68
C SER A 71 14.32 -3.79 -4.67
N LEU A 72 13.56 -2.83 -5.19
CA LEU A 72 13.94 -1.42 -5.14
C LEU A 72 14.04 -0.91 -3.68
N ILE A 73 13.10 -1.31 -2.83
CA ILE A 73 13.11 -0.95 -1.40
C ILE A 73 14.34 -1.57 -0.71
N PHE A 74 14.66 -2.82 -0.99
CA PHE A 74 15.85 -3.48 -0.48
C PHE A 74 17.16 -2.84 -0.97
N LEU A 75 17.18 -2.37 -2.21
CA LEU A 75 18.34 -1.64 -2.75
C LEU A 75 18.64 -0.35 -1.96
N ILE A 76 17.58 0.36 -1.52
CA ILE A 76 17.71 1.66 -0.84
C ILE A 76 17.97 1.47 0.67
N PHE A 77 17.23 0.58 1.33
CA PHE A 77 17.20 0.45 2.80
C PHE A 77 17.89 -0.81 3.33
N GLY A 78 18.42 -1.64 2.44
CA GLY A 78 19.10 -2.89 2.80
C GLY A 78 18.14 -4.09 2.92
N ILE A 79 18.73 -5.29 2.73
CA ILE A 79 18.02 -6.57 2.73
C ILE A 79 17.92 -7.07 4.17
N ASN A 80 16.80 -6.82 4.80
CA ASN A 80 16.53 -7.31 6.15
C ASN A 80 15.02 -7.38 6.43
N TRP A 81 14.65 -8.12 7.46
CA TRP A 81 13.26 -8.33 7.84
C TRP A 81 12.54 -7.04 8.24
N GLN A 82 13.22 -6.12 8.90
CA GLN A 82 12.63 -4.85 9.33
C GLN A 82 12.27 -3.95 8.13
N THR A 83 13.15 -3.88 7.13
CA THR A 83 12.84 -3.18 5.86
C THR A 83 11.63 -3.79 5.17
N TYR A 84 11.52 -5.12 5.19
CA TYR A 84 10.40 -5.84 4.58
C TYR A 84 9.06 -5.53 5.28
N ILE A 85 9.01 -5.60 6.61
CA ILE A 85 7.82 -5.24 7.38
C ILE A 85 7.50 -3.74 7.24
N LEU A 86 8.52 -2.89 7.26
CA LEU A 86 8.34 -1.45 7.16
C LEU A 86 7.67 -1.06 5.84
N SER A 87 8.03 -1.71 4.72
CA SER A 87 7.41 -1.46 3.42
C SER A 87 5.90 -1.74 3.43
N ALA A 88 5.48 -2.88 4.00
CA ALA A 88 4.07 -3.21 4.19
C ALA A 88 3.35 -2.22 5.12
N SER A 89 4.03 -1.82 6.20
CA SER A 89 3.47 -0.89 7.18
C SER A 89 3.23 0.49 6.59
N LEU A 90 4.17 1.00 5.79
CA LEU A 90 4.02 2.28 5.10
C LEU A 90 2.88 2.23 4.07
N LEU A 91 2.77 1.13 3.32
CA LEU A 91 1.65 0.93 2.39
C LEU A 91 0.31 0.88 3.11
N ASN A 92 0.22 0.21 4.27
CA ASN A 92 -1.00 0.22 5.09
C ASN A 92 -1.36 1.64 5.55
N GLY A 93 -0.36 2.43 5.96
CA GLY A 93 -0.55 3.84 6.32
C GLY A 93 -1.11 4.67 5.15
N ILE A 94 -0.52 4.53 3.97
CA ILE A 94 -0.97 5.25 2.76
C ILE A 94 -2.38 4.78 2.36
N LEU A 95 -2.65 3.48 2.37
CA LEU A 95 -3.96 2.91 2.06
C LEU A 95 -5.04 3.47 3.00
N SER A 96 -4.75 3.58 4.29
CA SER A 96 -5.67 4.16 5.26
C SER A 96 -5.99 5.62 4.97
N LEU A 97 -5.00 6.40 4.51
CA LEU A 97 -5.22 7.78 4.07
C LEU A 97 -6.09 7.85 2.79
N ILE A 98 -5.91 6.91 1.86
CA ILE A 98 -6.72 6.83 0.65
C ILE A 98 -8.18 6.53 1.02
N ILE A 99 -8.42 5.58 1.92
CA ILE A 99 -9.76 5.25 2.43
C ILE A 99 -10.40 6.44 3.16
N TYR A 100 -9.63 7.10 4.01
CA TYR A 100 -10.07 8.32 4.69
C TYR A 100 -10.50 9.42 3.69
N SER A 101 -9.68 9.63 2.67
CA SER A 101 -9.96 10.58 1.59
C SER A 101 -11.20 10.17 0.79
N LEU A 102 -11.36 8.88 0.49
CA LEU A 102 -12.49 8.35 -0.24
C LEU A 102 -13.82 8.63 0.50
N PHE A 103 -13.88 8.32 1.80
CA PHE A 103 -15.08 8.57 2.60
C PHE A 103 -15.40 10.07 2.75
N ASN A 104 -14.37 10.93 2.89
CA ASN A 104 -14.57 12.36 2.89
C ASN A 104 -15.13 12.86 1.53
N ASN A 105 -14.68 12.30 0.42
CA ASN A 105 -15.18 12.63 -0.93
C ASN A 105 -16.64 12.19 -1.12
N PHE A 106 -17.07 11.13 -0.45
CA PHE A 106 -18.49 10.73 -0.37
C PHE A 106 -19.34 11.59 0.57
N GLY A 107 -18.76 12.61 1.19
CA GLY A 107 -19.49 13.53 2.06
C GLY A 107 -19.64 13.07 3.51
N LEU A 108 -18.93 11.99 3.94
CA LEU A 108 -18.92 11.61 5.34
C LEU A 108 -18.15 12.64 6.16
N HIS A 109 -18.67 12.92 7.37
CA HIS A 109 -17.96 13.76 8.32
C HIS A 109 -16.61 13.16 8.71
N SER A 110 -15.54 13.96 8.80
CA SER A 110 -14.15 13.52 8.97
C SER A 110 -13.92 12.56 10.15
N ARG A 111 -14.70 12.67 11.25
CA ARG A 111 -14.60 11.75 12.39
C ARG A 111 -15.06 10.33 12.05
N TYR A 112 -16.14 10.20 11.28
CA TYR A 112 -16.63 8.89 10.81
C TYR A 112 -15.69 8.32 9.74
N SER A 113 -15.21 9.15 8.82
CA SER A 113 -14.19 8.74 7.83
C SER A 113 -12.93 8.20 8.52
N PHE A 114 -12.48 8.88 9.59
CA PHE A 114 -11.36 8.41 10.41
C PHE A 114 -11.63 7.05 11.04
N PHE A 115 -12.79 6.88 11.68
CA PHE A 115 -13.17 5.63 12.34
C PHE A 115 -13.18 4.45 11.36
N TYR A 116 -13.86 4.59 10.22
CA TYR A 116 -13.93 3.53 9.20
C TYR A 116 -12.56 3.23 8.59
N ALA A 117 -11.74 4.25 8.32
CA ALA A 117 -10.40 4.06 7.82
C ALA A 117 -9.48 3.39 8.84
N ALA A 118 -9.63 3.67 10.13
CA ALA A 118 -8.91 2.99 11.21
C ALA A 118 -9.32 1.50 11.32
N CYS A 119 -10.61 1.20 11.25
CA CYS A 119 -11.09 -0.19 11.20
C CYS A 119 -10.53 -0.92 9.98
N PHE A 120 -10.55 -0.27 8.80
CA PHE A 120 -9.97 -0.84 7.58
C PHE A 120 -8.47 -1.12 7.74
N SER A 121 -7.71 -0.21 8.36
CA SER A 121 -6.28 -0.37 8.56
C SER A 121 -5.90 -1.56 9.45
N ILE A 122 -6.77 -1.96 10.37
CA ILE A 122 -6.57 -3.13 11.23
C ILE A 122 -6.88 -4.44 10.46
N LEU A 123 -7.85 -4.40 9.55
CA LEU A 123 -8.32 -5.59 8.84
C LEU A 123 -7.55 -5.90 7.55
N ALA A 124 -6.89 -4.90 6.95
CA ALA A 124 -6.19 -5.04 5.68
C ALA A 124 -4.82 -5.73 5.84
N TYR A 125 -3.74 -4.98 5.82
CA TYR A 125 -2.36 -5.49 5.87
C TYR A 125 -1.96 -6.24 7.14
N PRO A 126 -2.39 -5.87 8.35
CA PRO A 126 -1.93 -6.51 9.57
C PRO A 126 -2.17 -8.02 9.65
N SER A 127 -3.11 -8.55 8.88
CA SER A 127 -3.35 -9.99 8.85
C SER A 127 -2.14 -10.80 8.37
N SER A 128 -1.33 -10.27 7.43
CA SER A 128 -0.08 -10.88 6.98
C SER A 128 1.15 -10.22 7.61
N GLY A 129 1.09 -8.93 7.91
CA GLY A 129 2.17 -8.12 8.46
C GLY A 129 3.34 -7.89 7.50
N THR A 130 3.31 -8.47 6.30
CA THR A 130 4.36 -8.45 5.28
C THR A 130 3.76 -8.10 3.93
N PRO A 131 4.55 -7.66 2.94
CA PRO A 131 4.08 -7.48 1.58
C PRO A 131 3.38 -8.73 1.04
N PHE A 132 2.19 -8.55 0.49
CA PHE A 132 1.36 -9.62 -0.01
C PHE A 132 0.58 -9.20 -1.26
N VAL A 133 0.46 -10.08 -2.24
CA VAL A 133 -0.10 -9.77 -3.56
C VAL A 133 -1.53 -9.23 -3.50
N ASP A 134 -2.37 -9.81 -2.67
CA ASP A 134 -3.76 -9.37 -2.51
C ASP A 134 -3.86 -7.94 -1.98
N HIS A 135 -3.02 -7.62 -1.01
CA HIS A 135 -3.01 -6.29 -0.41
C HIS A 135 -2.52 -5.22 -1.38
N HIS A 136 -1.48 -5.51 -2.19
CA HIS A 136 -0.97 -4.57 -3.19
C HIS A 136 -1.96 -4.38 -4.34
N SER A 137 -2.59 -5.45 -4.82
CA SER A 137 -3.64 -5.37 -5.84
C SER A 137 -4.83 -4.57 -5.33
N THR A 138 -5.29 -4.84 -4.11
CA THR A 138 -6.35 -4.08 -3.44
C THR A 138 -5.98 -2.62 -3.25
N PHE A 139 -4.76 -2.32 -2.80
CA PHE A 139 -4.25 -0.96 -2.66
C PHE A 139 -4.35 -0.18 -3.97
N LEU A 140 -3.83 -0.75 -5.06
CA LEU A 140 -3.85 -0.12 -6.37
C LEU A 140 -5.27 0.05 -6.92
N SER A 141 -6.15 -0.93 -6.68
CA SER A 141 -7.56 -0.86 -7.09
C SER A 141 -8.32 0.24 -6.35
N ILE A 142 -8.14 0.36 -5.04
CA ILE A 142 -8.78 1.41 -4.23
C ILE A 142 -8.21 2.79 -4.58
N LEU A 143 -6.90 2.89 -4.82
CA LEU A 143 -6.29 4.13 -5.31
C LEU A 143 -6.86 4.53 -6.67
N THR A 144 -7.02 3.58 -7.58
CA THR A 144 -7.65 3.80 -8.89
C THR A 144 -9.08 4.32 -8.74
N LEU A 145 -9.89 3.70 -7.87
CA LEU A 145 -11.25 4.14 -7.58
C LEU A 145 -11.28 5.57 -7.02
N ASN A 146 -10.37 5.89 -6.11
CA ASN A 146 -10.28 7.23 -5.53
C ASN A 146 -9.93 8.28 -6.59
N ILE A 147 -8.95 7.99 -7.46
CA ILE A 147 -8.57 8.86 -8.57
C ILE A 147 -9.71 9.01 -9.57
N PHE A 148 -10.44 7.93 -9.87
CA PHE A 148 -11.61 7.96 -10.74
C PHE A 148 -12.68 8.94 -10.21
N ILE A 149 -13.01 8.85 -8.92
CA ILE A 149 -13.98 9.76 -8.27
C ILE A 149 -13.46 11.20 -8.33
N TRP A 150 -12.17 11.43 -8.06
CA TRP A 150 -11.59 12.76 -8.19
C TRP A 150 -11.62 13.29 -9.62
N SER A 151 -11.40 12.43 -10.61
CA SER A 151 -11.47 12.81 -12.03
C SER A 151 -12.87 13.28 -12.41
N MET A 152 -13.90 12.61 -11.89
CA MET A 152 -15.31 13.01 -12.11
C MET A 152 -15.64 14.37 -11.46
N ILE A 153 -15.04 14.67 -10.30
CA ILE A 153 -15.31 15.91 -9.56
C ILE A 153 -14.50 17.09 -10.10
N ARG A 154 -13.25 16.86 -10.49
CA ARG A 154 -12.28 17.91 -10.82
C ARG A 154 -12.02 18.10 -12.31
N ASP A 155 -12.42 17.13 -13.13
CA ASP A 155 -12.27 17.08 -14.61
C ASP A 155 -10.86 17.46 -15.10
N LYS A 156 -9.84 16.85 -14.52
CA LYS A 156 -8.45 17.07 -14.93
C LYS A 156 -7.93 15.92 -15.78
N ALA A 157 -7.55 16.19 -17.03
CA ALA A 157 -7.12 15.20 -18.01
C ALA A 157 -6.02 14.24 -17.50
N TYR A 158 -5.03 14.73 -16.74
CA TYR A 158 -3.96 13.87 -16.20
C TYR A 158 -4.46 12.79 -15.23
N GLN A 159 -5.57 13.05 -14.51
CA GLN A 159 -6.16 12.07 -13.59
C GLN A 159 -6.76 10.90 -14.35
N TRP A 160 -7.43 11.16 -15.47
CA TRP A 160 -7.96 10.12 -16.34
C TRP A 160 -6.84 9.25 -16.92
N PHE A 161 -5.70 9.83 -17.22
CA PHE A 161 -4.55 9.10 -17.76
C PHE A 161 -3.89 8.18 -16.70
N LEU A 162 -3.94 8.52 -15.41
CA LEU A 162 -3.38 7.69 -14.34
C LEU A 162 -4.18 6.40 -14.10
N ILE A 163 -5.49 6.38 -14.37
CA ILE A 163 -6.37 5.25 -14.12
C ILE A 163 -5.87 3.96 -14.81
N PRO A 164 -5.67 3.92 -16.13
CA PRO A 164 -5.22 2.69 -16.79
C PRO A 164 -3.82 2.26 -16.34
N ILE A 165 -2.94 3.18 -16.00
CA ILE A 165 -1.60 2.86 -15.48
C ILE A 165 -1.70 2.09 -14.16
N LEU A 166 -2.51 2.59 -13.22
CA LEU A 166 -2.71 1.95 -11.92
C LEU A 166 -3.41 0.60 -12.04
N MET A 167 -4.35 0.47 -12.98
CA MET A 167 -5.01 -0.81 -13.27
C MET A 167 -4.01 -1.85 -13.79
N VAL A 168 -3.08 -1.45 -14.66
CA VAL A 168 -1.99 -2.34 -15.12
C VAL A 168 -1.11 -2.80 -13.95
N PHE A 169 -0.73 -1.90 -13.05
CA PHE A 169 0.05 -2.28 -11.87
C PHE A 169 -0.74 -3.17 -10.89
N ALA A 170 -2.05 -2.94 -10.74
CA ALA A 170 -2.92 -3.83 -9.96
C ALA A 170 -2.94 -5.24 -10.56
N PHE A 171 -3.11 -5.35 -11.88
CA PHE A 171 -3.06 -6.63 -12.61
C PHE A 171 -1.69 -7.30 -12.52
N LEU A 172 -0.60 -6.54 -12.65
CA LEU A 172 0.77 -7.05 -12.50
C LEU A 172 1.13 -7.40 -11.05
N SER A 173 0.35 -6.97 -10.07
CA SER A 173 0.48 -7.42 -8.68
C SER A 173 -0.19 -8.77 -8.48
N LYS A 174 -1.42 -8.91 -8.89
CA LYS A 174 -2.18 -10.17 -8.85
C LYS A 174 -3.15 -10.23 -10.02
N GLN A 175 -2.99 -11.28 -10.79
CA GLN A 175 -3.96 -11.65 -11.81
C GLN A 175 -5.16 -12.29 -11.09
N VAL A 176 -6.21 -11.52 -10.87
CA VAL A 176 -7.49 -12.05 -10.40
C VAL A 176 -8.34 -12.28 -11.65
N PRO A 177 -8.92 -13.47 -11.80
CA PRO A 177 -9.86 -13.72 -12.88
C PRO A 177 -11.12 -12.85 -12.78
#